data_b89bb6b724f75e602b1a801eea55a40a
#
_entry.id   b89bb6b724f75e602b1a801eea55a40a
#
_cell.length_a   1.000
_cell.length_b   1.000
_cell.length_c   1.000
_cell.angle_alpha   90.00
_cell.angle_beta   90.00
_cell.angle_gamma   90.00
#
_symmetry.space_group_name_H-M   'P 1'
#
loop_
_entity.id
_entity.type
_entity.pdbx_description
1 polymer ?
#
loop_
_entity_poly.entity_id
_entity_poly.type
_entity_poly.pdbx_seq_one_letter_code
_entity_poly.pdbx_strand_id
1 'polypeptide(L)'
;MTVSIDVRGLLIDAVREGSADGSLELGAAVRRLRVEVAKMQQAQFAKMCKISVRTLIQIEQGEGNPTLKSLNAVFKPFGLKMGVVSRHRQIG
;
A
#
# COMPACT_ATOMS: atom_id res chain seq x y z
N MET A 1 9.87 -30.94 -9.66
CA MET A 1 9.14 -29.71 -9.92
C MET A 1 9.30 -28.76 -8.74
N THR A 2 9.64 -27.58 -9.05
CA THR A 2 9.81 -26.58 -8.01
C THR A 2 8.49 -25.87 -7.77
N VAL A 3 8.02 -25.90 -6.56
CA VAL A 3 6.88 -25.08 -6.19
C VAL A 3 7.39 -23.68 -5.99
N SER A 4 6.98 -22.82 -6.87
CA SER A 4 7.37 -21.41 -6.78
C SER A 4 6.53 -20.74 -5.72
N ILE A 5 7.17 -20.30 -4.66
CA ILE A 5 6.47 -19.52 -3.65
C ILE A 5 6.38 -18.10 -4.18
N ASP A 6 5.18 -17.60 -4.29
CA ASP A 6 4.97 -16.23 -4.72
C ASP A 6 5.26 -15.29 -3.54
N VAL A 7 6.53 -14.96 -3.38
CA VAL A 7 6.96 -14.06 -2.30
C VAL A 7 6.26 -12.71 -2.43
N ARG A 8 6.08 -12.26 -3.67
CA ARG A 8 5.40 -10.99 -3.92
C ARG A 8 3.95 -11.04 -3.40
N GLY A 9 3.24 -12.11 -3.69
CA GLY A 9 1.89 -12.29 -3.20
C GLY A 9 1.82 -12.36 -1.69
N LEU A 10 2.78 -13.05 -1.07
CA LEU A 10 2.84 -13.13 0.39
C LEU A 10 3.08 -11.76 1.02
N LEU A 11 3.95 -10.95 0.42
CA LEU A 11 4.20 -9.60 0.93
C LEU A 11 2.97 -8.70 0.78
N ILE A 12 2.27 -8.81 -0.34
CA ILE A 12 1.04 -8.05 -0.55
C ILE A 12 -0.01 -8.45 0.47
N ASP A 13 -0.17 -9.75 0.70
CA ASP A 13 -1.14 -10.24 1.68
C ASP A 13 -0.79 -9.77 3.09
N ALA A 14 0.49 -9.79 3.45
CA ALA A 14 0.92 -9.31 4.76
C ALA A 14 0.62 -7.83 4.95
N VAL A 15 0.83 -7.02 3.93
CA VAL A 15 0.52 -5.60 3.98
C VAL A 15 -0.99 -5.39 4.08
N ARG A 16 -1.77 -6.13 3.30
CA ARG A 16 -3.22 -6.02 3.34
C ARG A 16 -3.77 -6.38 4.72
N GLU A 17 -3.29 -7.47 5.29
CA GLU A 17 -3.74 -7.90 6.61
C GLU A 17 -3.32 -6.91 7.69
N GLY A 18 -2.09 -6.44 7.65
CA GLY A 18 -1.60 -5.44 8.59
C GLY A 18 -2.38 -4.13 8.52
N SER A 19 -2.75 -3.72 7.31
CA SER A 19 -3.55 -2.50 7.12
C SER A 19 -4.98 -2.70 7.60
N ALA A 20 -5.56 -3.87 7.35
CA ALA A 20 -6.93 -4.15 7.72
C ALA A 20 -7.15 -4.20 9.23
N ASP A 21 -6.20 -4.74 9.96
CA ASP A 21 -6.29 -4.84 11.42
C ASP A 21 -5.73 -3.62 12.15
N GLY A 22 -5.24 -2.64 11.41
CA GLY A 22 -4.71 -1.41 11.98
C GLY A 22 -3.29 -1.52 12.52
N SER A 23 -2.62 -2.66 12.33
CA SER A 23 -1.26 -2.84 12.81
C SER A 23 -0.21 -2.18 11.92
N LEU A 24 -0.60 -1.78 10.72
CA LEU A 24 0.29 -1.16 9.75
C LEU A 24 -0.31 0.15 9.27
N GLU A 25 0.39 1.23 9.51
CA GLU A 25 -0.05 2.54 9.05
C GLU A 25 -0.03 2.63 7.52
N LEU A 26 -0.91 3.46 6.98
CA LEU A 26 -1.10 3.60 5.54
C LEU A 26 0.20 3.96 4.82
N GLY A 27 0.93 4.94 5.34
CA GLY A 27 2.19 5.37 4.74
C GLY A 27 3.24 4.27 4.75
N ALA A 28 3.32 3.54 5.87
CA ALA A 28 4.23 2.41 5.98
C ALA A 28 3.82 1.29 5.02
N ALA A 29 2.53 1.08 4.83
CA ALA A 29 2.03 0.08 3.88
C ALA A 29 2.46 0.41 2.45
N VAL A 30 2.28 1.66 2.04
CA VAL A 30 2.68 2.12 0.71
C VAL A 30 4.19 1.96 0.52
N ARG A 31 4.96 2.41 1.50
CA ARG A 31 6.42 2.30 1.43
C ARG A 31 6.86 0.86 1.32
N ARG A 32 6.27 -0.01 2.11
CA ARG A 32 6.62 -1.44 2.09
C ARG A 32 6.32 -2.07 0.73
N LEU A 33 5.17 -1.76 0.16
CA LEU A 33 4.83 -2.25 -1.18
C LEU A 33 5.81 -1.73 -2.22
N ARG A 34 6.17 -0.45 -2.14
CA ARG A 34 7.11 0.13 -3.07
C ARG A 34 8.50 -0.50 -2.96
N VAL A 35 9.02 -0.60 -1.75
CA VAL A 35 10.40 -1.06 -1.53
C VAL A 35 10.53 -2.56 -1.67
N GLU A 36 9.64 -3.32 -1.07
CA GLU A 36 9.80 -4.78 -0.97
C GLU A 36 9.14 -5.53 -2.12
N VAL A 37 8.04 -5.02 -2.66
CA VAL A 37 7.33 -5.71 -3.74
C VAL A 37 7.71 -5.13 -5.10
N ALA A 38 7.54 -3.84 -5.29
CA ALA A 38 7.85 -3.19 -6.57
C ALA A 38 9.35 -2.98 -6.76
N LYS A 39 10.09 -2.85 -5.66
CA LYS A 39 11.53 -2.62 -5.68
C LYS A 39 11.89 -1.40 -6.50
N MET A 40 11.15 -0.33 -6.31
CA MET A 40 11.31 0.91 -7.04
C MET A 40 11.65 2.06 -6.11
N GLN A 41 12.40 3.00 -6.64
CA GLN A 41 12.61 4.28 -5.97
C GLN A 41 11.35 5.14 -6.09
N GLN A 42 11.25 6.16 -5.27
CA GLN A 42 10.05 6.98 -5.22
C GLN A 42 9.70 7.60 -6.57
N ALA A 43 10.70 8.15 -7.28
CA ALA A 43 10.45 8.79 -8.57
C ALA A 43 9.87 7.82 -9.60
N GLN A 44 10.41 6.61 -9.66
CA GLN A 44 9.94 5.59 -10.59
C GLN A 44 8.53 5.13 -10.23
N PHE A 45 8.30 4.90 -8.95
CA PHE A 45 7.01 4.42 -8.48
C PHE A 45 5.91 5.47 -8.69
N ALA A 46 6.21 6.72 -8.36
CA ALA A 46 5.26 7.81 -8.57
C ALA A 46 4.88 7.93 -10.04
N LYS A 47 5.86 7.83 -10.93
CA LYS A 47 5.60 7.88 -12.37
C LYS A 47 4.70 6.73 -12.82
N MET A 48 4.98 5.53 -12.34
CA MET A 48 4.16 4.37 -12.66
C MET A 48 2.72 4.54 -12.16
N CYS A 49 2.56 5.10 -10.99
CA CYS A 49 1.24 5.34 -10.39
C CYS A 49 0.56 6.59 -10.91
N LYS A 50 1.26 7.37 -11.74
CA LYS A 50 0.73 8.62 -12.31
C LYS A 50 0.37 9.66 -11.23
N ILE A 51 1.22 9.76 -10.23
CA ILE A 51 1.12 10.79 -9.20
C ILE A 51 2.46 11.52 -9.12
N SER A 52 2.46 12.68 -8.48
CA SER A 52 3.72 13.40 -8.28
C SER A 52 4.56 12.73 -7.20
N VAL A 53 5.88 12.90 -7.29
CA VAL A 53 6.79 12.39 -6.26
C VAL A 53 6.44 13.01 -4.91
N ARG A 54 6.08 14.30 -4.91
CA ARG A 54 5.70 14.98 -3.68
C ARG A 54 4.49 14.32 -3.02
N THR A 55 3.48 13.97 -3.82
CA THR A 55 2.30 13.28 -3.30
C THR A 55 2.68 11.93 -2.69
N LEU A 56 3.54 11.19 -3.38
CA LEU A 56 4.00 9.90 -2.86
C LEU A 56 4.75 10.06 -1.54
N ILE A 57 5.65 11.03 -1.47
CA ILE A 57 6.40 11.29 -0.25
C ILE A 57 5.45 11.63 0.90
N GLN A 58 4.47 12.48 0.64
CA GLN A 58 3.49 12.86 1.65
C GLN A 58 2.70 11.65 2.14
N ILE A 59 2.30 10.78 1.22
CA ILE A 59 1.58 9.56 1.60
C ILE A 59 2.45 8.68 2.50
N GLU A 60 3.68 8.44 2.11
CA GLU A 60 4.58 7.56 2.86
C GLU A 60 4.92 8.11 4.23
N GLN A 61 4.99 9.42 4.36
CA GLN A 61 5.30 10.07 5.64
C GLN A 61 4.07 10.35 6.50
N GLY A 62 2.89 10.08 5.97
CA GLY A 62 1.66 10.38 6.71
C GLY A 62 1.36 11.85 6.80
N GLU A 63 1.83 12.64 5.83
CA GLU A 63 1.64 14.07 5.79
C GLU A 63 0.65 14.49 4.71
N GLY A 64 0.15 15.70 4.82
CA GLY A 64 -0.78 16.24 3.84
C GLY A 64 -2.15 15.55 3.90
N ASN A 65 -2.94 15.80 2.87
CA ASN A 65 -4.27 15.23 2.74
C ASN A 65 -4.40 14.56 1.38
N PRO A 66 -3.86 13.36 1.22
CA PRO A 66 -3.95 12.67 -0.06
C PRO A 66 -5.40 12.35 -0.39
N THR A 67 -5.73 12.47 -1.67
CA THR A 67 -7.08 12.13 -2.12
C THR A 67 -7.26 10.63 -2.19
N LEU A 68 -8.51 10.18 -2.15
CA LEU A 68 -8.81 8.78 -2.37
C LEU A 68 -8.28 8.29 -3.70
N LYS A 69 -8.34 9.14 -4.72
CA LYS A 69 -7.80 8.83 -6.05
C LYS A 69 -6.30 8.57 -6.00
N SER A 70 -5.54 9.40 -5.29
CA SER A 70 -4.10 9.21 -5.14
C SER A 70 -3.77 7.95 -4.39
N LEU A 71 -4.50 7.66 -3.32
CA LEU A 71 -4.30 6.45 -2.53
C LEU A 71 -4.59 5.19 -3.36
N ASN A 72 -5.70 5.19 -4.10
CA ASN A 72 -6.01 4.08 -4.97
C ASN A 72 -4.96 3.90 -6.06
N ALA A 73 -4.38 4.99 -6.56
CA ALA A 73 -3.35 4.94 -7.58
C ALA A 73 -2.11 4.18 -7.10
N VAL A 74 -1.72 4.36 -5.83
CA VAL A 74 -0.53 3.67 -5.29
C VAL A 74 -0.81 2.21 -4.94
N PHE A 75 -2.06 1.84 -4.69
CA PHE A 75 -2.42 0.46 -4.37
C PHE A 75 -2.80 -0.36 -5.61
N LYS A 76 -3.22 0.30 -6.67
CA LYS A 76 -3.68 -0.38 -7.89
C LYS A 76 -2.66 -1.36 -8.48
N PRO A 77 -1.36 -1.04 -8.56
CA PRO A 77 -0.40 -1.98 -9.13
C PRO A 77 -0.31 -3.31 -8.38
N PHE A 78 -0.80 -3.35 -7.16
CA PHE A 78 -0.77 -4.54 -6.32
C PHE A 78 -2.14 -5.23 -6.23
N GLY A 79 -3.11 -4.77 -7.02
CA GLY A 79 -4.45 -5.32 -6.97
C GLY A 79 -5.23 -4.91 -5.74
N LEU A 80 -4.83 -3.84 -5.08
CA LEU A 80 -5.45 -3.34 -3.87
C LEU A 80 -6.16 -2.01 -4.13
N LYS A 81 -7.05 -1.65 -3.25
CA LYS A 81 -7.71 -0.35 -3.28
C LYS A 81 -8.14 0.03 -1.88
N MET A 82 -8.37 1.31 -1.67
CA MET A 82 -8.96 1.78 -0.43
C MET A 82 -10.39 1.31 -0.35
N GLY A 83 -10.81 0.94 0.84
CA GLY A 83 -12.17 0.49 1.05
C GLY A 83 -12.59 0.72 2.48
N VAL A 84 -13.88 0.58 2.71
CA VAL A 84 -14.44 0.65 4.05
C VAL A 84 -14.39 -0.74 4.63
N VAL A 85 -13.67 -0.89 5.72
CA VAL A 85 -13.57 -2.15 6.44
C VAL A 85 -14.50 -2.07 7.64
N SER A 86 -15.30 -3.09 7.79
CA SER A 86 -16.17 -3.18 8.95
C SER A 86 -15.30 -3.28 10.20
N ARG A 87 -15.43 -2.29 11.07
CA ARG A 87 -14.72 -2.34 12.33
C ARG A 87 -15.25 -3.52 13.10
N HIS A 88 -14.36 -4.38 13.55
CA HIS A 88 -14.79 -5.50 14.35
C HIS A 88 -15.47 -4.98 15.59
N ARG A 89 -16.75 -5.21 15.67
CA ARG A 89 -17.48 -4.69 16.77
C ARG A 89 -17.28 -5.55 17.98
N GLN A 90 -16.71 -4.96 18.96
CA GLN A 90 -16.70 -5.55 20.28
C GLN A 90 -18.04 -5.22 20.90
N ILE A 91 -18.84 -6.20 21.00
CA ILE A 91 -20.12 -6.01 21.68
C ILE A 91 -19.91 -6.22 23.13
N GLY A 92 -20.13 -5.18 23.77
CA GLY A 92 -19.77 -5.19 25.16
C GLY A 92 -18.31 -5.03 25.19
#